data_ea2db02544f9c5390117c7ba7e230269
#
_entry.id   ea2db02544f9c5390117c7ba7e230269
#
_cell.length_a   1.000
_cell.length_b   1.000
_cell.length_c   1.000
_cell.angle_alpha   90.00
_cell.angle_beta   90.00
_cell.angle_gamma   90.00
#
_symmetry.space_group_name_H-M   'P 1'
#
loop_
_entity.id
_entity.type
_entity.pdbx_description
1 polymer ?
#
loop_
_entity_poly.entity_id
_entity_poly.type
_entity_poly.pdbx_seq_one_letter_code
_entity_poly.pdbx_strand_id
1 'polypeptide(L)'
;MNKRLIIYPMLLSAGLLQARQKPNVVIIFTDDQGYQDLGCYGSPLIQTPSIDRMAKDGLKLTDFYVSASVSSASRAGLLTGRLNTKNGVKGVFFPESAGMPSEEITLAEALKEQGYTTGCFGKWHLGDLKGHLPTDQGFDYYYGIPY
;
A
#
# COMPACT_ATOMS: atom_id res chain seq x y z
N MET A 1 35.79 -63.64 -13.36
CA MET A 1 35.15 -62.44 -13.93
C MET A 1 34.62 -61.57 -12.76
N ASN A 2 35.42 -60.60 -12.34
CA ASN A 2 35.03 -59.72 -11.24
C ASN A 2 34.32 -58.48 -11.79
N LYS A 3 33.00 -58.38 -11.57
CA LYS A 3 32.23 -57.17 -11.88
C LYS A 3 32.44 -56.16 -10.78
N ARG A 4 33.23 -55.10 -11.03
CA ARG A 4 33.34 -53.96 -10.15
C ARG A 4 32.09 -53.09 -10.31
N LEU A 5 31.29 -53.01 -9.25
CA LEU A 5 30.15 -52.10 -9.15
C LEU A 5 30.71 -50.70 -8.87
N ILE A 6 30.59 -49.82 -9.87
CA ILE A 6 30.99 -48.41 -9.74
C ILE A 6 29.74 -47.68 -9.20
N ILE A 7 29.78 -47.31 -7.93
CA ILE A 7 28.77 -46.45 -7.31
C ILE A 7 29.17 -44.98 -7.57
N TYR A 8 28.43 -44.29 -8.43
CA TYR A 8 28.56 -42.84 -8.56
C TYR A 8 27.90 -42.15 -7.40
N PRO A 9 28.60 -41.31 -6.64
CA PRO A 9 27.95 -40.48 -5.63
C PRO A 9 27.15 -39.40 -6.35
N MET A 10 25.83 -39.50 -6.26
CA MET A 10 24.91 -38.47 -6.71
C MET A 10 25.01 -37.30 -5.73
N LEU A 11 25.78 -36.28 -6.08
CA LEU A 11 25.85 -35.01 -5.37
C LEU A 11 24.48 -34.36 -5.47
N LEU A 12 23.65 -34.50 -4.42
CA LEU A 12 22.49 -33.67 -4.20
C LEU A 12 23.01 -32.24 -3.92
N SER A 13 23.04 -31.39 -4.95
CA SER A 13 23.15 -29.95 -4.78
C SER A 13 21.83 -29.47 -4.16
N ALA A 14 21.76 -29.45 -2.83
CA ALA A 14 20.75 -28.70 -2.09
C ALA A 14 21.01 -27.22 -2.42
N GLY A 15 20.35 -26.74 -3.47
CA GLY A 15 20.25 -25.31 -3.76
C GLY A 15 19.67 -24.65 -2.51
N LEU A 16 20.49 -23.90 -1.77
CA LEU A 16 20.03 -23.02 -0.73
C LEU A 16 19.06 -22.05 -1.40
N LEU A 17 17.78 -22.32 -1.29
CA LEU A 17 16.71 -21.34 -1.54
C LEU A 17 16.92 -20.24 -0.52
N GLN A 18 17.76 -19.28 -0.87
CA GLN A 18 17.95 -18.08 -0.09
C GLN A 18 16.59 -17.37 -0.11
N ALA A 19 15.86 -17.45 0.98
CA ALA A 19 14.57 -16.76 1.14
C ALA A 19 14.82 -15.29 0.83
N ARG A 20 14.30 -14.84 -0.32
CA ARG A 20 14.47 -13.47 -0.77
C ARG A 20 13.83 -12.58 0.29
N GLN A 21 14.63 -11.75 0.94
CA GLN A 21 14.13 -10.83 1.96
C GLN A 21 13.03 -9.97 1.33
N LYS A 22 11.85 -9.97 1.92
CA LYS A 22 10.71 -9.19 1.44
C LYS A 22 11.04 -7.70 1.54
N PRO A 23 10.76 -6.88 0.52
CA PRO A 23 11.02 -5.45 0.58
C PRO A 23 10.10 -4.77 1.59
N ASN A 24 10.58 -3.72 2.24
CA ASN A 24 9.69 -2.81 2.96
C ASN A 24 8.84 -2.01 1.94
N VAL A 25 7.59 -1.74 2.32
CA VAL A 25 6.65 -0.96 1.50
C VAL A 25 6.27 0.31 2.25
N VAL A 26 6.55 1.46 1.65
CA VAL A 26 6.18 2.78 2.18
C VAL A 26 5.28 3.46 1.15
N ILE A 27 4.06 3.82 1.56
CA ILE A 27 3.11 4.57 0.75
C ILE A 27 2.98 5.97 1.34
N ILE A 28 3.29 6.99 0.54
CA ILE A 28 3.06 8.39 0.88
C ILE A 28 1.89 8.86 0.03
N PHE A 29 0.73 9.00 0.68
CA PHE A 29 -0.51 9.39 0.03
C PHE A 29 -0.92 10.78 0.48
N THR A 30 -0.73 11.74 -0.41
CA THR A 30 -1.03 13.16 -0.14
C THR A 30 -2.54 13.43 -0.20
N ASP A 31 -2.96 14.54 0.40
CA ASP A 31 -4.35 15.00 0.40
C ASP A 31 -4.45 16.26 -0.48
N ASP A 32 -5.44 16.30 -1.38
CA ASP A 32 -5.75 17.42 -2.28
C ASP A 32 -4.55 17.98 -3.08
N GLN A 33 -3.62 17.11 -3.49
CA GLN A 33 -2.47 17.48 -4.29
C GLN A 33 -2.74 17.31 -5.79
N GLY A 34 -2.54 18.38 -6.55
CA GLY A 34 -2.59 18.36 -8.00
C GLY A 34 -1.26 17.96 -8.64
N TYR A 35 -1.30 17.61 -9.94
CA TYR A 35 -0.08 17.23 -10.68
C TYR A 35 0.96 18.37 -10.69
N GLN A 36 0.56 19.61 -10.91
CA GLN A 36 1.47 20.75 -10.99
C GLN A 36 1.93 21.27 -9.60
N ASP A 37 1.61 20.59 -8.54
CA ASP A 37 2.13 20.91 -7.21
C ASP A 37 3.52 20.30 -6.95
N LEU A 38 4.04 19.52 -7.91
CA LEU A 38 5.35 18.91 -7.84
C LEU A 38 6.26 19.39 -8.96
N GLY A 39 7.54 19.65 -8.65
CA GLY A 39 8.54 20.08 -9.63
C GLY A 39 8.71 19.08 -10.77
N CYS A 40 8.76 17.77 -10.47
CA CYS A 40 8.88 16.72 -11.47
C CYS A 40 7.68 16.63 -12.44
N TYR A 41 6.55 17.25 -12.11
CA TYR A 41 5.39 17.40 -12.98
C TYR A 41 5.22 18.80 -13.54
N GLY A 42 6.23 19.66 -13.40
CA GLY A 42 6.27 20.97 -14.05
C GLY A 42 5.70 22.12 -13.23
N SER A 43 5.73 22.03 -11.89
CA SER A 43 5.36 23.15 -11.04
C SER A 43 6.23 24.37 -11.34
N PRO A 44 5.65 25.53 -11.67
CA PRO A 44 6.42 26.73 -11.91
C PRO A 44 6.84 27.48 -10.61
N LEU A 45 6.18 27.19 -9.50
CA LEU A 45 6.33 27.92 -8.24
C LEU A 45 6.81 27.06 -7.07
N ILE A 46 6.43 25.79 -7.04
CA ILE A 46 6.68 24.89 -5.92
C ILE A 46 7.93 24.05 -6.22
N GLN A 47 8.88 24.08 -5.31
CA GLN A 47 10.10 23.29 -5.39
C GLN A 47 10.00 22.06 -4.51
N THR A 48 10.16 20.87 -5.11
CA THR A 48 10.05 19.58 -4.43
C THR A 48 11.28 18.70 -4.65
N PRO A 49 12.52 19.16 -4.27
CA PRO A 49 13.75 18.53 -4.71
C PRO A 49 13.89 17.07 -4.27
N SER A 50 13.35 16.69 -3.12
CA SER A 50 13.38 15.32 -2.64
C SER A 50 12.44 14.40 -3.45
N ILE A 51 11.23 14.86 -3.76
CA ILE A 51 10.26 14.11 -4.58
C ILE A 51 10.75 14.05 -6.03
N ASP A 52 11.31 15.15 -6.54
CA ASP A 52 11.88 15.21 -7.89
C ASP A 52 13.01 14.20 -8.06
N ARG A 53 13.86 14.04 -7.02
CA ARG A 53 14.90 13.02 -7.01
C ARG A 53 14.30 11.61 -6.98
N MET A 54 13.27 11.34 -6.17
CA MET A 54 12.57 10.06 -6.18
C MET A 54 12.01 9.73 -7.57
N ALA A 55 11.42 10.70 -8.25
CA ALA A 55 10.90 10.53 -9.61
C ALA A 55 12.00 10.25 -10.63
N LYS A 56 13.20 10.82 -10.45
CA LYS A 56 14.39 10.58 -11.30
C LYS A 56 14.99 9.20 -11.08
N ASP A 57 15.06 8.76 -9.83
CA ASP A 57 15.72 7.51 -9.44
C ASP A 57 14.78 6.31 -9.55
N GLY A 58 13.47 6.54 -9.66
CA GLY A 58 12.42 5.54 -9.73
C GLY A 58 11.60 5.60 -11.01
N LEU A 59 10.31 5.34 -10.87
CA LEU A 59 9.34 5.38 -11.97
C LEU A 59 8.36 6.54 -11.75
N LYS A 60 8.26 7.44 -12.74
CA LYS A 60 7.25 8.50 -12.78
C LYS A 60 6.07 8.06 -13.65
N LEU A 61 4.88 8.00 -13.07
CA LEU A 61 3.64 7.66 -13.78
C LEU A 61 2.95 8.96 -14.22
N THR A 62 2.76 9.15 -15.51
CA THR A 62 2.17 10.36 -16.08
C THR A 62 0.66 10.31 -16.21
N ASP A 63 0.08 9.11 -16.19
CA ASP A 63 -1.35 8.86 -16.40
C ASP A 63 -1.89 7.95 -15.29
N PHE A 64 -1.51 8.22 -14.05
CA PHE A 64 -2.00 7.53 -12.87
C PHE A 64 -3.07 8.37 -12.18
N TYR A 65 -4.23 7.78 -11.93
CA TYR A 65 -5.38 8.48 -11.35
C TYR A 65 -5.85 7.79 -10.06
N VAL A 66 -6.28 8.59 -9.11
CA VAL A 66 -7.01 8.09 -7.94
C VAL A 66 -8.43 7.67 -8.34
N SER A 67 -9.06 6.78 -7.56
CA SER A 67 -10.39 6.24 -7.87
C SER A 67 -11.53 7.26 -7.75
N ALA A 68 -11.31 8.35 -7.01
CA ALA A 68 -12.27 9.44 -6.81
C ALA A 68 -11.56 10.73 -6.42
N SER A 69 -12.22 11.87 -6.64
CA SER A 69 -11.72 13.20 -6.31
C SER A 69 -11.91 13.59 -4.83
N VAL A 70 -12.60 12.77 -4.03
CA VAL A 70 -12.87 13.04 -2.62
C VAL A 70 -12.12 12.07 -1.72
N SER A 71 -11.73 12.55 -0.54
CA SER A 71 -10.77 11.89 0.35
C SER A 71 -11.16 10.45 0.70
N SER A 72 -12.34 10.21 1.29
CA SER A 72 -12.70 8.85 1.75
C SER A 72 -12.76 7.85 0.61
N ALA A 73 -13.40 8.20 -0.51
CA ALA A 73 -13.51 7.31 -1.66
C ALA A 73 -12.16 7.02 -2.33
N SER A 74 -11.28 8.02 -2.40
CA SER A 74 -9.92 7.86 -2.92
C SER A 74 -9.06 6.96 -2.02
N ARG A 75 -9.11 7.16 -0.69
CA ARG A 75 -8.40 6.36 0.30
C ARG A 75 -8.89 4.91 0.31
N ALA A 76 -10.21 4.70 0.26
CA ALA A 76 -10.78 3.37 0.15
C ALA A 76 -10.30 2.65 -1.13
N GLY A 77 -10.26 3.36 -2.26
CA GLY A 77 -9.74 2.81 -3.51
C GLY A 77 -8.29 2.38 -3.43
N LEU A 78 -7.43 3.20 -2.80
CA LEU A 78 -6.02 2.86 -2.56
C LEU A 78 -5.89 1.60 -1.69
N LEU A 79 -6.59 1.56 -0.56
CA LEU A 79 -6.42 0.48 0.40
C LEU A 79 -7.03 -0.84 -0.05
N THR A 80 -8.12 -0.81 -0.81
CA THR A 80 -8.81 -2.02 -1.26
C THR A 80 -8.40 -2.48 -2.66
N GLY A 81 -7.69 -1.64 -3.42
CA GLY A 81 -7.41 -1.89 -4.83
C GLY A 81 -8.68 -1.95 -5.70
N ARG A 82 -9.83 -1.48 -5.20
CA ARG A 82 -11.12 -1.52 -5.87
C ARG A 82 -11.66 -0.12 -6.13
N LEU A 83 -12.35 0.05 -7.23
CA LEU A 83 -13.03 1.31 -7.50
C LEU A 83 -14.03 1.63 -6.38
N ASN A 84 -14.14 2.91 -6.01
CA ASN A 84 -15.02 3.40 -4.96
C ASN A 84 -16.50 3.02 -5.16
N THR A 85 -16.93 2.85 -6.40
CA THR A 85 -18.29 2.35 -6.72
C THR A 85 -18.49 0.87 -6.40
N LYS A 86 -17.40 0.12 -6.20
CA LYS A 86 -17.42 -1.33 -5.91
C LYS A 86 -17.10 -1.65 -4.45
N ASN A 87 -16.35 -0.79 -3.74
CA ASN A 87 -16.01 -0.96 -2.33
C ASN A 87 -17.02 -0.28 -1.38
N GLY A 88 -18.14 0.24 -1.90
CA GLY A 88 -19.19 0.85 -1.10
C GLY A 88 -18.95 2.28 -0.64
N VAL A 89 -17.73 2.85 -0.83
CA VAL A 89 -17.39 4.20 -0.40
C VAL A 89 -17.55 5.18 -1.54
N LYS A 90 -18.74 5.81 -1.63
CA LYS A 90 -19.11 6.67 -2.76
C LYS A 90 -18.80 8.16 -2.56
N GLY A 91 -18.53 8.58 -1.34
CA GLY A 91 -18.36 9.99 -0.99
C GLY A 91 -17.45 10.16 0.21
N VAL A 92 -17.58 11.30 0.90
CA VAL A 92 -16.86 11.65 2.10
C VAL A 92 -17.61 11.15 3.33
N PHE A 93 -16.92 10.54 4.26
CA PHE A 93 -17.46 10.28 5.59
C PHE A 93 -17.36 11.53 6.47
N PHE A 94 -18.35 11.73 7.31
CA PHE A 94 -18.33 12.72 8.36
C PHE A 94 -18.11 12.04 9.71
N PRO A 95 -17.71 12.77 10.76
CA PRO A 95 -17.60 12.22 12.11
C PRO A 95 -18.85 11.45 12.52
N GLU A 96 -18.66 10.34 13.24
CA GLU A 96 -19.70 9.42 13.68
C GLU A 96 -20.41 8.66 12.54
N SER A 97 -19.88 8.72 11.33
CA SER A 97 -20.36 7.89 10.21
C SER A 97 -19.89 6.45 10.36
N ALA A 98 -20.74 5.50 9.93
CA ALA A 98 -20.24 4.18 9.59
C ALA A 98 -19.15 4.33 8.50
N GLY A 99 -18.04 3.67 8.66
CA GLY A 99 -16.89 3.80 7.77
C GLY A 99 -16.97 2.94 6.52
N MET A 100 -15.80 2.67 5.96
CA MET A 100 -15.64 1.68 4.91
C MET A 100 -16.17 0.32 5.40
N PRO A 101 -16.91 -0.43 4.55
CA PRO A 101 -17.40 -1.75 4.94
C PRO A 101 -16.29 -2.66 5.47
N SER A 102 -16.54 -3.31 6.59
CA SER A 102 -15.56 -4.17 7.27
C SER A 102 -15.25 -5.46 6.49
N GLU A 103 -16.05 -5.78 5.50
CA GLU A 103 -15.85 -6.92 4.60
C GLU A 103 -14.81 -6.64 3.50
N GLU A 104 -14.43 -5.38 3.31
CA GLU A 104 -13.42 -5.01 2.34
C GLU A 104 -12.03 -5.38 2.87
N ILE A 105 -11.32 -6.17 2.10
CA ILE A 105 -9.93 -6.55 2.43
C ILE A 105 -9.00 -5.40 2.05
N THR A 106 -8.26 -4.91 3.02
CA THR A 106 -7.30 -3.83 2.84
C THR A 106 -5.92 -4.33 2.44
N LEU A 107 -5.12 -3.44 1.86
CA LEU A 107 -3.71 -3.70 1.60
C LEU A 107 -2.95 -4.07 2.89
N ALA A 108 -3.33 -3.49 4.04
CA ALA A 108 -2.71 -3.81 5.32
C ALA A 108 -2.99 -5.27 5.72
N GLU A 109 -4.23 -5.73 5.61
CA GLU A 109 -4.60 -7.13 5.88
C GLU A 109 -3.88 -8.10 4.94
N ALA A 110 -3.88 -7.80 3.64
CA ALA A 110 -3.20 -8.62 2.64
C ALA A 110 -1.68 -8.71 2.88
N LEU A 111 -1.03 -7.64 3.29
CA LEU A 111 0.39 -7.64 3.66
C LEU A 111 0.64 -8.38 4.97
N LYS A 112 -0.25 -8.24 5.93
CA LYS A 112 -0.17 -8.92 7.22
C LYS A 112 -0.24 -10.45 7.05
N GLU A 113 -1.08 -10.97 6.17
CA GLU A 113 -1.10 -12.39 5.79
C GLU A 113 0.25 -12.86 5.23
N GLN A 114 1.00 -11.94 4.64
CA GLN A 114 2.36 -12.20 4.15
C GLN A 114 3.44 -12.00 5.21
N GLY A 115 3.07 -11.76 6.48
CA GLY A 115 4.00 -11.60 7.61
C GLY A 115 4.63 -10.22 7.71
N TYR A 116 4.03 -9.19 7.11
CA TYR A 116 4.43 -7.81 7.35
C TYR A 116 3.85 -7.27 8.66
N THR A 117 4.58 -6.38 9.29
CA THR A 117 4.04 -5.48 10.32
C THR A 117 3.58 -4.20 9.63
N THR A 118 2.40 -3.71 9.98
CA THR A 118 1.72 -2.64 9.27
C THR A 118 1.48 -1.42 10.17
N GLY A 119 1.67 -0.22 9.64
CA GLY A 119 1.44 1.04 10.36
C GLY A 119 0.76 2.08 9.47
N CYS A 120 -0.24 2.78 10.03
CA CYS A 120 -0.90 3.90 9.39
C CYS A 120 -0.60 5.17 10.17
N PHE A 121 -0.09 6.20 9.49
CA PHE A 121 0.30 7.47 10.09
C PHE A 121 -0.33 8.62 9.32
N GLY A 122 -1.13 9.45 10.00
CA GLY A 122 -1.80 10.60 9.41
C GLY A 122 -3.32 10.45 9.31
N LYS A 123 -3.91 11.08 8.31
CA LYS A 123 -5.36 11.10 8.09
C LYS A 123 -5.86 9.73 7.63
N TRP A 124 -6.88 9.20 8.32
CA TRP A 124 -7.56 7.96 7.97
C TRP A 124 -8.77 8.19 7.04
N HIS A 125 -9.77 8.87 7.52
CA HIS A 125 -11.00 9.28 6.83
C HIS A 125 -11.84 8.13 6.23
N LEU A 126 -11.78 6.95 6.85
CA LEU A 126 -12.56 5.78 6.43
C LEU A 126 -13.45 5.23 7.54
N GLY A 127 -13.77 6.07 8.53
CA GLY A 127 -14.62 5.77 9.67
C GLY A 127 -13.88 5.97 10.98
N ASP A 128 -14.57 6.52 11.96
CA ASP A 128 -14.07 6.86 13.30
C ASP A 128 -14.77 6.08 14.43
N LEU A 129 -15.76 5.27 14.08
CA LEU A 129 -16.44 4.39 15.01
C LEU A 129 -15.68 3.06 15.17
N LYS A 130 -15.92 2.39 16.28
CA LYS A 130 -15.39 1.05 16.55
C LYS A 130 -15.75 0.10 15.41
N GLY A 131 -14.79 -0.69 14.96
CA GLY A 131 -14.91 -1.59 13.81
C GLY A 131 -14.48 -0.96 12.48
N HIS A 132 -14.21 0.35 12.45
CA HIS A 132 -13.81 1.07 11.24
C HIS A 132 -12.49 1.84 11.40
N LEU A 133 -11.83 1.72 12.55
CA LEU A 133 -10.53 2.35 12.79
C LEU A 133 -9.43 1.63 11.99
N PRO A 134 -8.29 2.27 11.71
CA PRO A 134 -7.18 1.62 11.02
C PRO A 134 -6.77 0.28 11.62
N THR A 135 -6.76 0.20 12.95
CA THR A 135 -6.44 -1.04 13.67
C THR A 135 -7.49 -2.13 13.53
N ASP A 136 -8.73 -1.77 13.25
CA ASP A 136 -9.80 -2.71 12.93
C ASP A 136 -9.73 -3.18 11.46
N GLN A 137 -8.99 -2.43 10.62
CA GLN A 137 -8.83 -2.65 9.18
C GLN A 137 -7.40 -3.12 8.82
N GLY A 138 -6.78 -3.90 9.71
CA GLY A 138 -5.54 -4.63 9.43
C GLY A 138 -4.24 -3.94 9.83
N PHE A 139 -4.25 -2.67 10.25
CA PHE A 139 -3.02 -2.03 10.73
C PHE A 139 -2.68 -2.45 12.16
N ASP A 140 -1.41 -2.75 12.42
CA ASP A 140 -0.90 -3.05 13.76
C ASP A 140 -0.71 -1.78 14.59
N TYR A 141 -0.38 -0.67 13.92
CA TYR A 141 -0.15 0.62 14.56
C TYR A 141 -0.90 1.73 13.83
N TYR A 142 -1.43 2.65 14.62
CA TYR A 142 -2.06 3.88 14.11
C TYR A 142 -1.69 5.09 14.94
N TYR A 143 -1.35 6.17 14.26
CA TYR A 143 -1.17 7.49 14.86
C TYR A 143 -1.60 8.56 13.85
N GLY A 144 -2.68 9.32 14.16
CA GLY A 144 -3.19 10.32 13.23
C GLY A 144 -4.59 10.81 13.58
N ILE A 145 -5.28 11.30 12.55
CA ILE A 145 -6.64 11.85 12.62
C ILE A 145 -7.59 10.88 11.94
N PRO A 146 -8.62 10.36 12.63
CA PRO A 146 -9.50 9.33 12.07
C PRO A 146 -10.46 9.85 10.99
N TYR A 147 -10.66 11.17 10.84
CA TYR A 147 -11.51 11.79 9.82
C TYR A 147 -10.83 12.99 9.14
#